data_8d329a7dabb6150dbda45ddaf48c781c
#
_entry.id   8d329a7dabb6150dbda45ddaf48c781c
#
_cell.length_a   1.000
_cell.length_b   1.000
_cell.length_c   1.000
_cell.angle_alpha   90.00
_cell.angle_beta   90.00
_cell.angle_gamma   90.00
#
_symmetry.space_group_name_H-M   'P 1'
#
loop_
_entity.id
_entity.type
_entity.pdbx_description
1 polymer ?
#
loop_
_entity_poly.entity_id
_entity_poly.type
_entity_poly.pdbx_seq_one_letter_code
_entity_poly.pdbx_strand_id
1 'polypeptide(L)'
;MQDKILEAEKRLKPILGKRVSILEAHRMSYGRDWSPRMYGDDNIPEMVAVPRNTEECQEIVKVAYELGIPIIAFAGGTGMGGGVQAWKGGIMVDTKGMDQVIEFDEKNMSVRVGAGITIWHLNEFLAKHGMWLPHQPESKQASTVGAAIGCDNDSTFGIKYGKMLECLTSAKVVIGTGEAIEFGHRKASMTSTGYKLHHLFVGSESTLGIVTEAQLRVNYLPKTRTVMGFYVRTIEDACFACEQLMTSGIQLESLHVNDKQRLHFYTHSYRVKYNREPEVPEWAEAIMFVSVAGDQDVVDFFCTKIRDKVKDIASEVKEQEIVTGYWASKHTLQFEPFKQKWPDSQRERKFGAADVGVPIGNLEKMHDAFVNLSEKYNQKILGMTVYNECPQKISPSISFAIFVDDHDQTNMDNFYKFVKEMSLEAIKLEGTRSEERRVGKECRSRW
;
A
#
# COMPACT_ATOMS: atom_id res chain seq x y z
N MET A 1 -5.02 22.66 25.84
CA MET A 1 -5.08 21.25 25.39
C MET A 1 -5.04 20.29 26.58
N GLN A 2 -4.09 20.42 27.50
CA GLN A 2 -3.89 19.48 28.63
C GLN A 2 -5.15 19.21 29.45
N ASP A 3 -5.87 20.27 29.90
CA ASP A 3 -7.11 20.11 30.68
C ASP A 3 -8.21 19.35 29.94
N LYS A 4 -8.32 19.58 28.61
CA LYS A 4 -9.26 18.85 27.76
C LYS A 4 -8.92 17.36 27.66
N ILE A 5 -7.63 17.03 27.59
CA ILE A 5 -7.16 15.64 27.55
C ILE A 5 -7.42 14.92 28.87
N LEU A 6 -7.19 15.57 30.00
CA LEU A 6 -7.52 15.01 31.33
C LEU A 6 -9.03 14.76 31.48
N GLU A 7 -9.86 15.70 31.02
CA GLU A 7 -11.32 15.50 31.01
C GLU A 7 -11.74 14.36 30.07
N ALA A 8 -11.13 14.27 28.87
CA ALA A 8 -11.38 13.17 27.95
C ALA A 8 -10.98 11.81 28.56
N GLU A 9 -9.80 11.71 29.18
CA GLU A 9 -9.38 10.49 29.87
C GLU A 9 -10.37 10.10 30.98
N LYS A 10 -10.78 11.05 31.83
CA LYS A 10 -11.74 10.82 32.89
C LYS A 10 -13.07 10.26 32.38
N ARG A 11 -13.57 10.78 31.26
CA ARG A 11 -14.83 10.33 30.63
C ARG A 11 -14.69 8.98 29.94
N LEU A 12 -13.56 8.69 29.30
CA LEU A 12 -13.34 7.47 28.55
C LEU A 12 -12.83 6.30 29.41
N LYS A 13 -12.19 6.58 30.56
CA LYS A 13 -11.65 5.54 31.45
C LYS A 13 -12.66 4.51 31.94
N PRO A 14 -13.91 4.88 32.32
CA PRO A 14 -14.93 3.91 32.71
C PRO A 14 -15.34 2.96 31.57
N ILE A 15 -15.24 3.39 30.32
CA ILE A 15 -15.65 2.64 29.13
C ILE A 15 -14.51 1.76 28.61
N LEU A 16 -13.32 2.32 28.48
CA LEU A 16 -12.18 1.68 27.83
C LEU A 16 -11.20 1.02 28.82
N GLY A 17 -11.24 1.39 30.10
CA GLY A 17 -10.32 0.87 31.11
C GLY A 17 -8.86 1.21 30.79
N LYS A 18 -8.02 0.18 30.73
CA LYS A 18 -6.58 0.31 30.40
C LYS A 18 -6.31 0.63 28.91
N ARG A 19 -7.33 0.61 28.06
CA ARG A 19 -7.24 0.88 26.61
C ARG A 19 -7.30 2.37 26.26
N VAL A 20 -7.43 3.24 27.24
CA VAL A 20 -7.18 4.68 27.12
C VAL A 20 -5.99 5.06 27.99
N SER A 21 -5.07 5.86 27.44
CA SER A 21 -3.81 6.18 28.13
C SER A 21 -3.24 7.53 27.72
N ILE A 22 -2.80 8.29 28.71
CA ILE A 22 -2.01 9.51 28.55
C ILE A 22 -0.53 9.28 28.95
N LEU A 23 -0.15 8.05 29.30
CA LEU A 23 1.23 7.72 29.68
C LEU A 23 2.17 7.93 28.50
N GLU A 24 3.25 8.65 28.73
CA GLU A 24 4.22 9.03 27.71
C GLU A 24 4.76 7.81 26.93
N ALA A 25 5.16 6.75 27.63
CA ALA A 25 5.67 5.52 27.01
C ALA A 25 4.68 4.89 26.01
N HIS A 26 3.36 4.94 26.29
CA HIS A 26 2.35 4.45 25.37
C HIS A 26 2.19 5.39 24.15
N ARG A 27 2.21 6.71 24.39
CA ARG A 27 2.05 7.72 23.35
C ARG A 27 3.21 7.74 22.36
N MET A 28 4.44 7.53 22.86
CA MET A 28 5.65 7.47 22.04
C MET A 28 5.58 6.38 20.94
N SER A 29 4.90 5.25 21.20
CA SER A 29 4.72 4.18 20.21
C SER A 29 3.91 4.61 18.99
N TYR A 30 3.25 5.75 19.03
CA TYR A 30 2.43 6.31 17.94
C TYR A 30 3.01 7.61 17.38
N GLY A 31 4.21 7.99 17.79
CA GLY A 31 4.87 9.22 17.34
C GLY A 31 5.37 9.16 15.90
N ARG A 32 5.51 7.94 15.35
CA ARG A 32 6.03 7.70 14.00
C ARG A 32 5.18 6.68 13.22
N ASP A 33 5.21 6.81 11.92
CA ASP A 33 4.86 5.80 10.92
C ASP A 33 6.10 5.48 10.05
N TRP A 34 5.90 4.87 8.89
CA TRP A 34 7.00 4.53 7.97
C TRP A 34 7.43 5.70 7.07
N SER A 35 6.82 6.88 7.21
CA SER A 35 7.20 8.04 6.40
C SER A 35 8.66 8.46 6.66
N PRO A 36 9.43 8.80 5.61
CA PRO A 36 10.76 9.38 5.75
C PRO A 36 10.69 10.72 6.51
N ARG A 37 11.40 10.81 7.63
CA ARG A 37 11.43 11.99 8.52
C ARG A 37 12.75 12.07 9.22
N MET A 38 13.14 13.30 9.60
CA MET A 38 14.30 13.50 10.46
C MET A 38 14.23 12.64 11.71
N TYR A 39 15.35 12.06 12.07
CA TYR A 39 15.49 11.32 13.32
C TYR A 39 15.21 12.23 14.51
N GLY A 40 14.35 11.79 15.42
CA GLY A 40 13.95 12.57 16.59
C GLY A 40 12.81 13.57 16.35
N ASP A 41 12.33 13.76 15.13
CA ASP A 41 11.19 14.62 14.82
C ASP A 41 9.87 13.82 14.92
N ASP A 42 9.49 13.46 16.16
CA ASP A 42 8.30 12.65 16.43
C ASP A 42 7.11 13.53 16.79
N ASN A 43 5.92 13.21 16.24
CA ASN A 43 4.66 13.86 16.59
C ASN A 43 3.88 12.97 17.55
N ILE A 44 4.18 13.09 18.83
CA ILE A 44 3.57 12.27 19.88
C ILE A 44 2.14 12.79 20.17
N PRO A 45 1.08 11.95 20.07
CA PRO A 45 -0.28 12.36 20.43
C PRO A 45 -0.39 12.60 21.94
N GLU A 46 -1.37 13.37 22.38
CA GLU A 46 -1.60 13.60 23.82
C GLU A 46 -2.29 12.43 24.51
N MET A 47 -3.06 11.65 23.78
CA MET A 47 -3.76 10.47 24.31
C MET A 47 -3.86 9.38 23.26
N VAL A 48 -3.85 8.13 23.70
CA VAL A 48 -4.14 6.95 22.86
C VAL A 48 -5.42 6.29 23.37
N ALA A 49 -6.31 5.91 22.45
CA ALA A 49 -7.53 5.16 22.76
C ALA A 49 -7.70 3.99 21.77
N VAL A 50 -7.98 2.79 22.29
CA VAL A 50 -8.07 1.54 21.51
C VAL A 50 -9.49 0.98 21.64
N PRO A 51 -10.43 1.33 20.75
CA PRO A 51 -11.80 0.77 20.75
C PRO A 51 -11.77 -0.69 20.27
N ARG A 52 -12.72 -1.49 20.76
CA ARG A 52 -12.94 -2.89 20.36
C ARG A 52 -14.19 -3.10 19.49
N ASN A 53 -15.04 -2.10 19.42
CA ASN A 53 -16.27 -2.13 18.63
C ASN A 53 -16.69 -0.72 18.21
N THR A 54 -17.76 -0.63 17.44
CA THR A 54 -18.31 0.64 16.95
C THR A 54 -18.75 1.56 18.09
N GLU A 55 -19.40 1.02 19.11
CA GLU A 55 -19.97 1.77 20.23
C GLU A 55 -18.87 2.47 21.04
N GLU A 56 -17.76 1.78 21.32
CA GLU A 56 -16.61 2.39 21.99
C GLU A 56 -15.95 3.48 21.11
N CYS A 57 -15.88 3.25 19.78
CA CYS A 57 -15.37 4.26 18.84
C CYS A 57 -16.27 5.51 18.82
N GLN A 58 -17.59 5.33 18.87
CA GLN A 58 -18.55 6.43 18.95
C GLN A 58 -18.33 7.29 20.20
N GLU A 59 -18.14 6.67 21.35
CA GLU A 59 -17.90 7.41 22.61
C GLU A 59 -16.60 8.19 22.56
N ILE A 60 -15.52 7.63 21.98
CA ILE A 60 -14.26 8.36 21.78
C ILE A 60 -14.49 9.60 20.92
N VAL A 61 -15.18 9.43 19.76
CA VAL A 61 -15.41 10.52 18.82
C VAL A 61 -16.34 11.59 19.41
N LYS A 62 -17.42 11.22 20.12
CA LYS A 62 -18.32 12.17 20.81
C LYS A 62 -17.56 13.01 21.83
N VAL A 63 -16.77 12.38 22.69
CA VAL A 63 -15.97 13.09 23.69
C VAL A 63 -14.99 14.06 23.04
N ALA A 64 -14.30 13.63 22.00
CA ALA A 64 -13.38 14.47 21.26
C ALA A 64 -14.08 15.65 20.57
N TYR A 65 -15.23 15.41 19.95
CA TYR A 65 -16.05 16.43 19.30
C TYR A 65 -16.53 17.50 20.29
N GLU A 66 -17.10 17.10 21.42
CA GLU A 66 -17.59 18.02 22.47
C GLU A 66 -16.46 18.87 23.09
N LEU A 67 -15.28 18.30 23.26
CA LEU A 67 -14.12 19.00 23.82
C LEU A 67 -13.29 19.74 22.77
N GLY A 68 -13.60 19.57 21.47
CA GLY A 68 -12.83 20.16 20.38
C GLY A 68 -11.38 19.64 20.34
N ILE A 69 -11.19 18.33 20.51
CA ILE A 69 -9.89 17.66 20.46
C ILE A 69 -9.73 17.00 19.08
N PRO A 70 -8.62 17.20 18.36
CA PRO A 70 -8.34 16.49 17.11
C PRO A 70 -8.27 14.97 17.32
N ILE A 71 -8.75 14.20 16.30
CA ILE A 71 -8.63 12.74 16.26
C ILE A 71 -7.74 12.34 15.10
N ILE A 72 -6.91 11.33 15.32
CA ILE A 72 -6.12 10.67 14.29
C ILE A 72 -6.45 9.18 14.34
N ALA A 73 -6.98 8.62 13.25
CA ALA A 73 -7.17 7.19 13.13
C ALA A 73 -5.81 6.52 12.85
N PHE A 74 -5.50 5.46 13.57
CA PHE A 74 -4.25 4.71 13.45
C PHE A 74 -4.56 3.22 13.29
N ALA A 75 -3.76 2.53 12.50
CA ALA A 75 -3.82 1.08 12.30
C ALA A 75 -2.42 0.46 12.36
N GLY A 76 -1.92 -0.11 11.24
CA GLY A 76 -0.58 -0.72 11.20
C GLY A 76 0.60 0.25 11.20
N GLY A 77 0.38 1.54 10.99
CA GLY A 77 1.43 2.55 10.91
C GLY A 77 2.39 2.38 9.73
N THR A 78 1.99 1.62 8.70
CA THR A 78 2.84 1.28 7.54
C THR A 78 2.83 2.33 6.43
N GLY A 79 2.01 3.36 6.56
CA GLY A 79 1.91 4.44 5.56
C GLY A 79 3.22 5.23 5.46
N MET A 80 3.61 5.57 4.24
CA MET A 80 4.86 6.27 3.94
C MET A 80 4.67 7.76 3.70
N GLY A 81 3.41 8.25 3.79
CA GLY A 81 3.05 9.64 3.53
C GLY A 81 2.93 10.54 4.76
N GLY A 82 3.08 10.01 5.98
CA GLY A 82 2.93 10.79 7.21
C GLY A 82 1.47 11.15 7.55
N GLY A 83 0.48 10.45 6.98
CA GLY A 83 -0.95 10.74 7.14
C GLY A 83 -1.47 10.52 8.56
N VAL A 84 -0.87 9.60 9.30
CA VAL A 84 -1.26 9.25 10.68
C VAL A 84 -0.45 9.97 11.75
N GLN A 85 0.25 11.03 11.39
CA GLN A 85 1.05 11.83 12.33
C GLN A 85 0.20 12.81 13.13
N ALA A 86 0.47 12.94 14.43
CA ALA A 86 -0.24 13.85 15.33
C ALA A 86 0.25 15.31 15.20
N TRP A 87 0.20 15.90 13.98
CA TRP A 87 0.71 17.25 13.68
C TRP A 87 0.15 18.38 14.57
N LYS A 88 -1.02 18.19 15.11
CA LYS A 88 -1.70 19.14 16.00
C LYS A 88 -1.98 18.52 17.36
N GLY A 89 -1.28 17.43 17.69
CA GLY A 89 -1.61 16.63 18.85
C GLY A 89 -2.98 15.94 18.73
N GLY A 90 -3.60 15.63 19.87
CA GLY A 90 -4.95 15.07 19.93
C GLY A 90 -5.00 13.62 20.40
N ILE A 91 -6.10 12.95 20.06
CA ILE A 91 -6.35 11.56 20.44
C ILE A 91 -5.99 10.66 19.26
N MET A 92 -5.03 9.76 19.47
CA MET A 92 -4.75 8.66 18.53
C MET A 92 -5.74 7.53 18.79
N VAL A 93 -6.59 7.24 17.81
CA VAL A 93 -7.57 6.14 17.86
C VAL A 93 -6.99 4.94 17.15
N ASP A 94 -6.49 3.98 17.92
CA ASP A 94 -5.93 2.74 17.38
C ASP A 94 -7.05 1.74 17.06
N THR A 95 -7.35 1.59 15.79
CA THR A 95 -8.45 0.74 15.30
C THR A 95 -8.15 -0.77 15.38
N LYS A 96 -6.92 -1.18 15.66
CA LYS A 96 -6.51 -2.60 15.72
C LYS A 96 -7.25 -3.43 16.76
N GLY A 97 -7.88 -2.78 17.76
CA GLY A 97 -8.71 -3.48 18.73
C GLY A 97 -10.03 -4.05 18.14
N MET A 98 -10.43 -3.63 16.95
CA MET A 98 -11.62 -4.10 16.24
C MET A 98 -11.25 -5.19 15.22
N ASP A 99 -10.73 -6.32 15.66
CA ASP A 99 -10.05 -7.34 14.82
C ASP A 99 -10.87 -8.63 14.58
N GLN A 100 -12.14 -8.63 14.93
CA GLN A 100 -12.98 -9.83 14.84
C GLN A 100 -13.53 -10.11 13.44
N VAL A 101 -13.68 -11.38 13.08
CA VAL A 101 -14.57 -11.83 12.01
C VAL A 101 -15.99 -11.88 12.59
N ILE A 102 -16.88 -11.02 12.09
CA ILE A 102 -18.25 -10.84 12.63
C ILE A 102 -19.23 -11.83 12.00
N GLU A 103 -19.14 -11.98 10.67
CA GLU A 103 -19.99 -12.89 9.90
C GLU A 103 -19.19 -13.43 8.70
N PHE A 104 -19.31 -14.71 8.42
CA PHE A 104 -18.78 -15.31 7.20
C PHE A 104 -19.91 -16.06 6.48
N ASP A 105 -20.13 -15.71 5.21
CA ASP A 105 -21.16 -16.29 4.36
C ASP A 105 -20.50 -16.92 3.13
N GLU A 106 -20.18 -18.21 3.26
CA GLU A 106 -19.47 -18.97 2.23
C GLU A 106 -20.24 -19.03 0.91
N LYS A 107 -21.58 -19.22 0.98
CA LYS A 107 -22.43 -19.32 -0.23
C LYS A 107 -22.47 -18.02 -1.01
N ASN A 108 -22.48 -16.89 -0.33
CA ASN A 108 -22.48 -15.57 -0.96
C ASN A 108 -21.06 -15.00 -1.14
N MET A 109 -20.01 -15.78 -0.85
CA MET A 109 -18.60 -15.38 -0.95
C MET A 109 -18.36 -14.01 -0.31
N SER A 110 -18.82 -13.85 0.92
CA SER A 110 -18.71 -12.59 1.63
C SER A 110 -18.34 -12.74 3.08
N VAL A 111 -17.63 -11.76 3.64
CA VAL A 111 -17.24 -11.73 5.04
C VAL A 111 -17.45 -10.33 5.62
N ARG A 112 -18.00 -10.27 6.84
CA ARG A 112 -18.08 -9.04 7.63
C ARG A 112 -17.03 -9.09 8.73
N VAL A 113 -16.26 -8.04 8.83
CA VAL A 113 -15.12 -7.96 9.75
C VAL A 113 -15.07 -6.62 10.45
N GLY A 114 -14.45 -6.59 11.63
CA GLY A 114 -13.98 -5.36 12.25
C GLY A 114 -12.81 -4.76 11.43
N ALA A 115 -12.78 -3.44 11.37
CA ALA A 115 -11.82 -2.71 10.52
C ALA A 115 -10.34 -2.89 10.95
N GLY A 116 -10.10 -3.33 12.19
CA GLY A 116 -8.77 -3.55 12.76
C GLY A 116 -8.14 -4.90 12.43
N ILE A 117 -8.87 -5.84 11.82
CA ILE A 117 -8.29 -7.12 11.40
C ILE A 117 -7.24 -6.89 10.31
N THR A 118 -6.07 -7.53 10.40
CA THR A 118 -5.07 -7.43 9.34
C THR A 118 -5.48 -8.26 8.12
N ILE A 119 -5.06 -7.83 6.94
CA ILE A 119 -5.27 -8.59 5.68
C ILE A 119 -4.71 -10.01 5.81
N TRP A 120 -3.60 -10.15 6.53
CA TRP A 120 -2.99 -11.45 6.80
C TRP A 120 -3.91 -12.36 7.63
N HIS A 121 -4.34 -11.93 8.81
CA HIS A 121 -5.19 -12.74 9.70
C HIS A 121 -6.54 -13.06 9.06
N LEU A 122 -7.11 -12.12 8.31
CA LEU A 122 -8.32 -12.39 7.55
C LEU A 122 -8.10 -13.52 6.52
N ASN A 123 -6.98 -13.49 5.80
CA ASN A 123 -6.68 -14.53 4.81
C ASN A 123 -6.31 -15.87 5.45
N GLU A 124 -5.69 -15.89 6.63
CA GLU A 124 -5.51 -17.14 7.40
C GLU A 124 -6.86 -17.78 7.81
N PHE A 125 -7.84 -16.94 8.17
CA PHE A 125 -9.20 -17.42 8.45
C PHE A 125 -9.87 -17.96 7.19
N LEU A 126 -9.90 -17.19 6.10
CA LEU A 126 -10.57 -17.53 4.85
C LEU A 126 -9.95 -18.76 4.16
N ALA A 127 -8.64 -18.93 4.26
CA ALA A 127 -7.93 -20.08 3.68
C ALA A 127 -8.41 -21.43 4.22
N LYS A 128 -8.89 -21.49 5.46
CA LYS A 128 -9.48 -22.70 6.07
C LYS A 128 -10.78 -23.11 5.36
N HIS A 129 -11.40 -22.19 4.62
CA HIS A 129 -12.60 -22.38 3.84
C HIS A 129 -12.32 -22.39 2.31
N GLY A 130 -11.05 -22.49 1.92
CA GLY A 130 -10.66 -22.47 0.50
C GLY A 130 -10.88 -21.12 -0.18
N MET A 131 -10.98 -20.04 0.59
CA MET A 131 -11.26 -18.68 0.11
C MET A 131 -10.15 -17.70 0.50
N TRP A 132 -10.16 -16.53 -0.08
CA TRP A 132 -9.26 -15.44 0.25
C TRP A 132 -9.82 -14.07 -0.14
N LEU A 133 -9.34 -13.03 0.52
CA LEU A 133 -9.47 -11.66 0.08
C LEU A 133 -8.32 -11.37 -0.90
N PRO A 134 -8.60 -11.08 -2.19
CA PRO A 134 -7.53 -10.92 -3.19
C PRO A 134 -6.79 -9.59 -3.10
N HIS A 135 -7.22 -8.68 -2.25
CA HIS A 135 -6.48 -7.45 -1.95
C HIS A 135 -5.25 -7.78 -1.11
N GLN A 136 -4.05 -7.60 -1.68
CA GLN A 136 -2.78 -8.01 -1.07
C GLN A 136 -1.74 -6.89 -1.18
N PRO A 137 -1.75 -5.90 -0.26
CA PRO A 137 -0.67 -4.90 -0.20
C PRO A 137 0.63 -5.55 0.29
N GLU A 138 1.77 -4.94 -0.01
CA GLU A 138 3.08 -5.41 0.46
C GLU A 138 3.14 -5.48 2.00
N SER A 139 2.44 -4.58 2.68
CA SER A 139 2.36 -4.49 4.14
C SER A 139 1.26 -5.35 4.77
N LYS A 140 0.68 -6.33 4.07
CA LYS A 140 -0.51 -7.11 4.49
C LYS A 140 -0.45 -7.70 5.91
N GLN A 141 0.75 -7.95 6.44
CA GLN A 141 0.94 -8.48 7.79
C GLN A 141 0.56 -7.46 8.88
N ALA A 142 0.71 -6.18 8.59
CA ALA A 142 0.41 -5.08 9.51
C ALA A 142 -0.77 -4.20 9.03
N SER A 143 -1.01 -4.14 7.71
CA SER A 143 -2.12 -3.38 7.13
C SER A 143 -3.44 -4.00 7.50
N THR A 144 -4.36 -3.19 8.07
CA THR A 144 -5.71 -3.61 8.45
C THR A 144 -6.71 -3.35 7.33
N VAL A 145 -7.86 -4.01 7.38
CA VAL A 145 -8.96 -3.80 6.43
C VAL A 145 -9.40 -2.33 6.42
N GLY A 146 -9.56 -1.70 7.59
CA GLY A 146 -9.94 -0.29 7.68
C GLY A 146 -8.91 0.66 7.10
N ALA A 147 -7.61 0.37 7.29
CA ALA A 147 -6.53 1.15 6.68
C ALA A 147 -6.51 0.98 5.15
N ALA A 148 -6.71 -0.25 4.65
CA ALA A 148 -6.78 -0.51 3.22
C ALA A 148 -7.96 0.20 2.55
N ILE A 149 -9.12 0.29 3.23
CA ILE A 149 -10.26 1.10 2.78
C ILE A 149 -9.89 2.58 2.80
N GLY A 150 -9.36 3.08 3.92
CA GLY A 150 -9.04 4.50 4.08
C GLY A 150 -7.99 5.02 3.09
N CYS A 151 -7.01 4.19 2.72
CA CYS A 151 -5.95 4.58 1.79
C CYS A 151 -6.25 4.19 0.33
N ASP A 152 -7.17 3.25 0.07
CA ASP A 152 -7.34 2.59 -1.24
C ASP A 152 -6.00 2.12 -1.82
N ASN A 153 -5.17 1.54 -0.96
CA ASN A 153 -3.80 1.21 -1.30
C ASN A 153 -3.70 0.14 -2.40
N ASP A 154 -2.54 0.08 -3.00
CA ASP A 154 -2.25 -0.81 -4.13
C ASP A 154 -2.29 -2.30 -3.71
N SER A 155 -2.59 -3.16 -4.69
CA SER A 155 -2.69 -4.60 -4.50
C SER A 155 -1.87 -5.36 -5.54
N THR A 156 -1.03 -6.29 -5.11
CA THR A 156 -0.27 -7.17 -6.01
C THR A 156 -1.14 -7.84 -7.08
N PHE A 157 -2.42 -8.07 -6.79
CA PHE A 157 -3.37 -8.75 -7.68
C PHE A 157 -4.43 -7.81 -8.27
N GLY A 158 -4.19 -6.50 -8.20
CA GLY A 158 -5.15 -5.47 -8.62
C GLY A 158 -5.56 -5.59 -10.09
N ILE A 159 -4.67 -6.05 -10.97
CA ILE A 159 -4.93 -6.25 -12.39
C ILE A 159 -6.09 -7.24 -12.66
N LYS A 160 -6.27 -8.24 -11.81
CA LYS A 160 -7.34 -9.23 -11.94
C LYS A 160 -8.55 -8.93 -11.06
N TYR A 161 -8.30 -8.51 -9.83
CA TYR A 161 -9.34 -8.44 -8.80
C TYR A 161 -9.71 -7.01 -8.39
N GLY A 162 -8.96 -6.02 -8.86
CA GLY A 162 -9.11 -4.63 -8.44
C GLY A 162 -8.45 -4.35 -7.09
N LYS A 163 -8.72 -3.16 -6.58
CA LYS A 163 -8.24 -2.66 -5.29
C LYS A 163 -9.29 -2.91 -4.19
N MET A 164 -9.13 -2.29 -3.03
CA MET A 164 -10.08 -2.44 -1.92
C MET A 164 -11.48 -1.92 -2.29
N LEU A 165 -11.55 -0.90 -3.15
CA LEU A 165 -12.81 -0.36 -3.66
C LEU A 165 -13.72 -1.44 -4.28
N GLU A 166 -13.15 -2.37 -5.06
CA GLU A 166 -13.89 -3.43 -5.74
C GLU A 166 -14.29 -4.56 -4.79
N CYS A 167 -13.59 -4.70 -3.67
CA CYS A 167 -13.90 -5.72 -2.66
C CYS A 167 -14.99 -5.26 -1.69
N LEU A 168 -15.09 -3.94 -1.44
CA LEU A 168 -16.00 -3.37 -0.42
C LEU A 168 -17.44 -3.32 -0.92
N THR A 169 -18.38 -3.91 -0.17
CA THR A 169 -19.82 -3.85 -0.48
C THR A 169 -20.62 -3.01 0.52
N SER A 170 -20.15 -2.93 1.76
CA SER A 170 -20.77 -2.12 2.82
C SER A 170 -19.71 -1.73 3.85
N ALA A 171 -19.88 -0.56 4.45
CA ALA A 171 -19.05 -0.10 5.56
C ALA A 171 -19.92 0.51 6.67
N LYS A 172 -19.56 0.23 7.93
CA LYS A 172 -20.09 0.94 9.10
C LYS A 172 -19.03 1.94 9.56
N VAL A 173 -19.40 3.19 9.65
CA VAL A 173 -18.48 4.31 9.84
C VAL A 173 -18.96 5.19 10.98
N VAL A 174 -18.06 5.57 11.87
CA VAL A 174 -18.30 6.62 12.88
C VAL A 174 -17.83 7.95 12.28
N ILE A 175 -18.78 8.83 12.00
CA ILE A 175 -18.50 10.16 11.44
C ILE A 175 -18.07 11.15 12.54
N GLY A 176 -17.64 12.34 12.15
CA GLY A 176 -17.03 13.32 13.07
C GLY A 176 -17.90 13.79 14.23
N THR A 177 -19.23 13.59 14.20
CA THR A 177 -20.16 13.86 15.31
C THR A 177 -20.27 12.71 16.33
N GLY A 178 -19.68 11.54 16.04
CA GLY A 178 -19.79 10.33 16.84
C GLY A 178 -21.00 9.46 16.48
N GLU A 179 -21.77 9.82 15.44
CA GLU A 179 -22.84 8.96 14.92
C GLU A 179 -22.24 7.81 14.11
N ALA A 180 -22.78 6.59 14.29
CA ALA A 180 -22.44 5.46 13.44
C ALA A 180 -23.46 5.31 12.31
N ILE A 181 -23.00 5.29 11.10
CA ILE A 181 -23.82 5.15 9.89
C ILE A 181 -23.33 3.94 9.08
N GLU A 182 -24.25 3.15 8.55
CA GLU A 182 -23.95 2.04 7.65
C GLU A 182 -24.30 2.42 6.21
N PHE A 183 -23.35 2.24 5.31
CA PHE A 183 -23.46 2.54 3.89
C PHE A 183 -23.24 1.29 3.05
N GLY A 184 -23.93 1.21 1.90
CA GLY A 184 -23.82 0.08 0.98
C GLY A 184 -24.80 -1.05 1.26
N HIS A 185 -24.54 -2.23 0.67
CA HIS A 185 -25.42 -3.40 0.77
C HIS A 185 -24.65 -4.60 1.31
N ARG A 186 -25.13 -5.21 2.38
CA ARG A 186 -24.38 -6.27 3.07
C ARG A 186 -24.11 -7.50 2.21
N LYS A 187 -25.10 -7.99 1.46
CA LYS A 187 -25.00 -9.28 0.72
C LYS A 187 -25.22 -9.15 -0.78
N ALA A 188 -25.89 -8.09 -1.23
CA ALA A 188 -26.13 -7.86 -2.64
C ALA A 188 -24.93 -7.10 -3.25
N SER A 189 -24.06 -7.82 -3.94
CA SER A 189 -22.88 -7.21 -4.59
C SER A 189 -23.21 -6.44 -5.87
N MET A 190 -24.36 -6.75 -6.49
CA MET A 190 -24.86 -6.06 -7.70
C MET A 190 -26.14 -5.33 -7.34
N THR A 191 -26.10 -4.02 -7.35
CA THR A 191 -27.28 -3.17 -7.13
C THR A 191 -27.18 -1.88 -7.93
N SER A 192 -28.32 -1.45 -8.45
CA SER A 192 -28.51 -0.11 -9.05
C SER A 192 -29.34 0.80 -8.13
N THR A 193 -29.62 0.37 -6.90
CA THR A 193 -30.46 1.11 -5.97
C THR A 193 -29.63 2.08 -5.15
N GLY A 194 -29.90 3.38 -5.28
CA GLY A 194 -29.29 4.45 -4.51
C GLY A 194 -27.82 4.76 -4.84
N TYR A 195 -27.29 5.71 -4.11
CA TYR A 195 -25.88 6.11 -4.24
C TYR A 195 -24.95 5.11 -3.57
N LYS A 196 -23.78 4.90 -4.16
CA LYS A 196 -22.72 4.05 -3.60
C LYS A 196 -21.91 4.83 -2.54
N LEU A 197 -22.55 5.26 -1.48
CA LEU A 197 -21.97 6.15 -0.47
C LEU A 197 -20.78 5.52 0.28
N HIS A 198 -20.71 4.20 0.38
CA HIS A 198 -19.56 3.49 0.96
C HIS A 198 -18.26 3.77 0.21
N HIS A 199 -18.31 4.10 -1.09
CA HIS A 199 -17.15 4.49 -1.89
C HIS A 199 -16.57 5.85 -1.49
N LEU A 200 -17.32 6.73 -0.83
CA LEU A 200 -16.81 8.01 -0.33
C LEU A 200 -15.72 7.84 0.75
N PHE A 201 -15.74 6.72 1.45
CA PHE A 201 -14.79 6.43 2.52
C PHE A 201 -13.52 5.74 2.03
N VAL A 202 -13.54 5.21 0.79
CA VAL A 202 -12.37 4.63 0.15
C VAL A 202 -11.44 5.75 -0.31
N GLY A 203 -10.18 5.72 0.11
CA GLY A 203 -9.22 6.80 -0.13
C GLY A 203 -9.45 8.08 0.69
N SER A 204 -10.39 8.08 1.65
CA SER A 204 -10.68 9.26 2.49
C SER A 204 -9.63 9.51 3.59
N GLU A 205 -8.73 8.58 3.85
CA GLU A 205 -7.74 8.61 4.95
C GLU A 205 -8.37 8.98 6.30
N SER A 206 -9.59 8.47 6.55
CA SER A 206 -10.40 8.72 7.74
C SER A 206 -10.80 10.20 7.96
N THR A 207 -10.66 11.08 6.96
CA THR A 207 -11.07 12.50 7.07
C THR A 207 -12.58 12.68 7.09
N LEU A 208 -13.36 11.71 6.61
CA LEU A 208 -14.82 11.70 6.62
C LEU A 208 -15.41 10.90 7.78
N GLY A 209 -14.61 10.04 8.41
CA GLY A 209 -15.03 9.19 9.52
C GLY A 209 -14.12 7.96 9.67
N ILE A 210 -14.27 7.27 10.79
CA ILE A 210 -13.51 6.06 11.11
C ILE A 210 -14.33 4.84 10.73
N VAL A 211 -13.84 4.04 9.78
CA VAL A 211 -14.45 2.74 9.44
C VAL A 211 -14.26 1.80 10.64
N THR A 212 -15.35 1.23 11.13
CA THR A 212 -15.35 0.29 12.26
C THR A 212 -15.65 -1.15 11.85
N GLU A 213 -16.47 -1.33 10.81
CA GLU A 213 -16.79 -2.63 10.25
C GLU A 213 -16.85 -2.53 8.71
N ALA A 214 -16.47 -3.61 8.03
CA ALA A 214 -16.55 -3.73 6.58
C ALA A 214 -17.18 -5.06 6.16
N GLN A 215 -18.04 -5.02 5.14
CA GLN A 215 -18.49 -6.19 4.41
C GLN A 215 -17.68 -6.28 3.12
N LEU A 216 -17.00 -7.40 2.91
CA LEU A 216 -16.10 -7.62 1.79
C LEU A 216 -16.55 -8.81 0.96
N ARG A 217 -16.41 -8.71 -0.37
CA ARG A 217 -16.43 -9.87 -1.26
C ARG A 217 -15.12 -10.62 -1.15
N VAL A 218 -15.21 -11.94 -1.15
CA VAL A 218 -14.04 -12.82 -1.16
C VAL A 218 -14.10 -13.73 -2.38
N ASN A 219 -12.97 -14.35 -2.72
CA ASN A 219 -12.84 -15.23 -3.88
C ASN A 219 -12.37 -16.60 -3.43
N TYR A 220 -12.59 -17.64 -4.25
CA TYR A 220 -11.94 -18.93 -4.05
C TYR A 220 -10.43 -18.81 -4.29
N LEU A 221 -9.65 -19.50 -3.45
CA LEU A 221 -8.20 -19.63 -3.67
C LEU A 221 -7.95 -20.31 -5.03
N PRO A 222 -7.09 -19.76 -5.88
CA PRO A 222 -6.72 -20.43 -7.12
C PRO A 222 -5.97 -21.74 -6.80
N LYS A 223 -6.28 -22.80 -7.55
CA LYS A 223 -5.64 -24.13 -7.37
C LYS A 223 -4.15 -24.09 -7.72
N THR A 224 -3.82 -23.32 -8.76
CA THR A 224 -2.45 -23.15 -9.25
C THR A 224 -2.17 -21.69 -9.52
N ARG A 225 -0.94 -21.27 -9.22
CA ARG A 225 -0.39 -19.97 -9.59
C ARG A 225 1.01 -20.16 -10.14
N THR A 226 1.29 -19.56 -11.28
CA THR A 226 2.62 -19.53 -11.88
C THR A 226 3.09 -18.09 -11.98
N VAL A 227 4.32 -17.82 -11.55
CA VAL A 227 5.00 -16.56 -11.71
C VAL A 227 6.15 -16.76 -12.70
N MET A 228 6.24 -15.90 -13.69
CA MET A 228 7.28 -15.90 -14.72
C MET A 228 8.08 -14.61 -14.62
N GLY A 229 9.38 -14.69 -14.85
CA GLY A 229 10.28 -13.53 -14.96
C GLY A 229 10.82 -13.41 -16.37
N PHE A 230 10.98 -12.18 -16.86
CA PHE A 230 11.53 -11.90 -18.19
C PHE A 230 12.53 -10.73 -18.11
N TYR A 231 13.73 -10.91 -18.64
CA TYR A 231 14.64 -9.82 -18.96
C TYR A 231 14.13 -9.07 -20.17
N VAL A 232 14.10 -7.75 -20.12
CA VAL A 232 13.58 -6.88 -21.18
C VAL A 232 14.66 -5.90 -21.61
N ARG A 233 14.70 -5.56 -22.90
CA ARG A 233 15.80 -4.81 -23.52
C ARG A 233 15.80 -3.35 -23.11
N THR A 234 14.64 -2.71 -23.09
CA THR A 234 14.48 -1.29 -22.75
C THR A 234 13.20 -1.09 -21.93
N ILE A 235 13.04 0.10 -21.33
CA ILE A 235 11.78 0.48 -20.68
C ILE A 235 10.66 0.62 -21.72
N GLU A 236 10.97 1.08 -22.93
CA GLU A 236 10.00 1.15 -24.05
C GLU A 236 9.50 -0.24 -24.44
N ASP A 237 10.40 -1.22 -24.60
CA ASP A 237 10.03 -2.62 -24.85
C ASP A 237 9.17 -3.19 -23.71
N ALA A 238 9.46 -2.81 -22.46
CA ALA A 238 8.65 -3.22 -21.32
C ALA A 238 7.24 -2.61 -21.35
N CYS A 239 7.10 -1.34 -21.76
CA CYS A 239 5.79 -0.69 -21.99
C CYS A 239 5.02 -1.41 -23.07
N PHE A 240 5.69 -1.71 -24.19
CA PHE A 240 5.09 -2.47 -25.30
C PHE A 240 4.65 -3.87 -24.85
N ALA A 241 5.48 -4.58 -24.07
CA ALA A 241 5.11 -5.88 -23.49
C ALA A 241 3.86 -5.78 -22.60
N CYS A 242 3.78 -4.76 -21.75
CA CYS A 242 2.60 -4.51 -20.92
C CYS A 242 1.34 -4.33 -21.79
N GLU A 243 1.42 -3.50 -22.83
CA GLU A 243 0.31 -3.29 -23.75
C GLU A 243 -0.11 -4.58 -24.45
N GLN A 244 0.84 -5.33 -25.01
CA GLN A 244 0.58 -6.60 -25.69
C GLN A 244 -0.07 -7.63 -24.77
N LEU A 245 0.38 -7.72 -23.51
CA LEU A 245 -0.16 -8.66 -22.55
C LEU A 245 -1.55 -8.23 -22.06
N MET A 246 -1.75 -6.96 -21.74
CA MET A 246 -3.02 -6.42 -21.23
C MET A 246 -4.14 -6.48 -22.29
N THR A 247 -3.82 -6.33 -23.57
CA THR A 247 -4.79 -6.36 -24.68
C THR A 247 -5.02 -7.75 -25.26
N SER A 248 -4.27 -8.75 -24.82
CA SER A 248 -4.28 -10.12 -25.39
C SER A 248 -5.48 -10.99 -24.98
N GLY A 249 -6.28 -10.57 -24.01
CA GLY A 249 -7.33 -11.41 -23.40
C GLY A 249 -6.80 -12.43 -22.39
N ILE A 250 -5.49 -12.47 -22.12
CA ILE A 250 -4.91 -13.28 -21.04
C ILE A 250 -5.37 -12.69 -19.70
N GLN A 251 -5.87 -13.54 -18.82
CA GLN A 251 -6.24 -13.11 -17.46
C GLN A 251 -5.02 -13.10 -16.55
N LEU A 252 -4.24 -12.03 -16.67
CA LEU A 252 -3.10 -11.80 -15.79
C LEU A 252 -3.57 -11.59 -14.35
N GLU A 253 -2.80 -12.10 -13.38
CA GLU A 253 -3.05 -11.85 -11.95
C GLU A 253 -2.18 -10.71 -11.43
N SER A 254 -0.94 -10.61 -11.93
CA SER A 254 -0.07 -9.45 -11.72
C SER A 254 0.83 -9.21 -12.92
N LEU A 255 1.27 -7.97 -13.09
CA LEU A 255 2.22 -7.55 -14.12
C LEU A 255 3.04 -6.37 -13.60
N HIS A 256 4.31 -6.64 -13.28
CA HIS A 256 5.23 -5.67 -12.70
C HIS A 256 6.47 -5.51 -13.57
N VAL A 257 6.90 -4.27 -13.78
CA VAL A 257 8.16 -3.95 -14.47
C VAL A 257 9.10 -3.24 -13.52
N ASN A 258 10.36 -3.63 -13.55
CA ASN A 258 11.41 -3.06 -12.73
C ASN A 258 12.56 -2.62 -13.63
N ASP A 259 13.13 -1.44 -13.37
CA ASP A 259 14.23 -0.89 -14.14
C ASP A 259 15.57 -1.61 -13.91
N LYS A 260 16.61 -1.14 -14.58
CA LYS A 260 17.99 -1.67 -14.49
C LYS A 260 18.53 -1.66 -13.06
N GLN A 261 18.21 -0.64 -12.28
CA GLN A 261 18.68 -0.56 -10.89
C GLN A 261 18.05 -1.66 -10.02
N ARG A 262 16.75 -1.89 -10.20
CA ARG A 262 16.04 -3.01 -9.54
C ARG A 262 16.55 -4.37 -10.04
N LEU A 263 16.80 -4.51 -11.34
CA LEU A 263 17.39 -5.73 -11.91
C LEU A 263 18.75 -6.03 -11.25
N HIS A 264 19.64 -5.03 -11.13
CA HIS A 264 20.92 -5.17 -10.42
C HIS A 264 20.71 -5.57 -8.95
N PHE A 265 19.70 -5.03 -8.30
CA PHE A 265 19.38 -5.38 -6.92
C PHE A 265 19.00 -6.87 -6.78
N TYR A 266 18.10 -7.39 -7.63
CA TYR A 266 17.70 -8.79 -7.57
C TYR A 266 18.85 -9.75 -7.92
N THR A 267 19.65 -9.42 -8.91
CA THR A 267 20.81 -10.22 -9.29
C THR A 267 21.91 -10.18 -8.23
N HIS A 268 22.14 -9.03 -7.58
CA HIS A 268 23.06 -8.93 -6.44
C HIS A 268 22.58 -9.79 -5.27
N SER A 269 21.33 -9.71 -4.90
CA SER A 269 20.74 -10.53 -3.83
C SER A 269 20.87 -12.03 -4.13
N TYR A 270 20.70 -12.43 -5.39
CA TYR A 270 20.95 -13.79 -5.85
C TYR A 270 22.40 -14.22 -5.65
N ARG A 271 23.36 -13.38 -6.12
CA ARG A 271 24.82 -13.65 -5.93
C ARG A 271 25.18 -13.85 -4.47
N VAL A 272 24.75 -12.95 -3.61
CA VAL A 272 25.03 -13.01 -2.16
C VAL A 272 24.44 -14.26 -1.53
N LYS A 273 23.21 -14.62 -1.88
CA LYS A 273 22.49 -15.74 -1.27
C LYS A 273 22.99 -17.11 -1.75
N TYR A 274 23.27 -17.23 -3.05
CA TYR A 274 23.56 -18.52 -3.68
C TYR A 274 25.03 -18.69 -4.07
N ASN A 275 25.85 -17.66 -3.92
CA ASN A 275 27.26 -17.62 -4.32
C ASN A 275 27.49 -18.09 -5.77
N ARG A 276 26.60 -17.64 -6.68
CA ARG A 276 26.60 -17.93 -8.12
C ARG A 276 26.24 -16.66 -8.90
N GLU A 277 26.78 -16.54 -10.13
CA GLU A 277 26.38 -15.50 -11.06
C GLU A 277 25.12 -15.94 -11.82
N PRO A 278 24.06 -15.09 -11.90
CA PRO A 278 22.92 -15.37 -12.76
C PRO A 278 23.25 -15.09 -14.24
N GLU A 279 22.60 -15.81 -15.15
CA GLU A 279 22.74 -15.60 -16.59
C GLU A 279 21.89 -14.40 -17.04
N VAL A 280 22.35 -13.19 -16.78
CA VAL A 280 21.68 -11.96 -17.21
C VAL A 280 22.19 -11.57 -18.60
N PRO A 281 21.32 -11.40 -19.61
CA PRO A 281 21.74 -10.88 -20.91
C PRO A 281 22.35 -9.48 -20.80
N GLU A 282 23.46 -9.23 -21.48
CA GLU A 282 24.14 -7.93 -21.47
C GLU A 282 23.26 -6.76 -21.92
N TRP A 283 22.30 -7.05 -22.77
CA TRP A 283 21.33 -6.07 -23.31
C TRP A 283 20.16 -5.78 -22.35
N ALA A 284 20.03 -6.45 -21.20
CA ALA A 284 18.88 -6.30 -20.33
C ALA A 284 18.95 -4.98 -19.54
N GLU A 285 17.95 -4.11 -19.74
CA GLU A 285 17.79 -2.83 -19.06
C GLU A 285 16.60 -2.85 -18.07
N ALA A 286 15.78 -3.92 -18.11
CA ALA A 286 14.64 -4.08 -17.20
C ALA A 286 14.38 -5.56 -16.92
N ILE A 287 13.60 -5.81 -15.86
CA ILE A 287 13.06 -7.14 -15.56
C ILE A 287 11.56 -7.04 -15.30
N MET A 288 10.80 -7.91 -15.95
CA MET A 288 9.35 -7.97 -15.83
C MET A 288 8.93 -9.27 -15.14
N PHE A 289 7.98 -9.18 -14.20
CA PHE A 289 7.36 -10.33 -13.53
C PHE A 289 5.89 -10.37 -13.84
N VAL A 290 5.42 -11.55 -14.24
CA VAL A 290 4.04 -11.79 -14.66
C VAL A 290 3.49 -12.99 -13.90
N SER A 291 2.27 -12.90 -13.37
CA SER A 291 1.60 -14.05 -12.78
C SER A 291 0.24 -14.33 -13.41
N VAL A 292 -0.07 -15.61 -13.46
CA VAL A 292 -1.37 -16.16 -13.85
C VAL A 292 -1.80 -17.21 -12.83
N ALA A 293 -3.12 -17.33 -12.64
CA ALA A 293 -3.67 -18.28 -11.66
C ALA A 293 -5.04 -18.81 -12.10
N GLY A 294 -5.28 -20.10 -11.83
CA GLY A 294 -6.50 -20.81 -12.18
C GLY A 294 -6.34 -22.32 -12.08
N ASP A 295 -7.03 -23.08 -12.93
CA ASP A 295 -6.79 -24.51 -13.10
C ASP A 295 -5.51 -24.74 -13.92
N GLN A 296 -4.85 -25.87 -13.76
CA GLN A 296 -3.51 -26.13 -14.29
C GLN A 296 -3.44 -25.95 -15.82
N ASP A 297 -4.39 -26.51 -16.56
CA ASP A 297 -4.48 -26.43 -18.03
C ASP A 297 -4.65 -24.98 -18.53
N VAL A 298 -5.42 -24.17 -17.82
CA VAL A 298 -5.61 -22.75 -18.11
C VAL A 298 -4.33 -21.97 -17.83
N VAL A 299 -3.65 -22.26 -16.73
CA VAL A 299 -2.37 -21.64 -16.38
C VAL A 299 -1.31 -21.97 -17.42
N ASP A 300 -1.17 -23.24 -17.83
CA ASP A 300 -0.21 -23.69 -18.85
C ASP A 300 -0.46 -23.02 -20.21
N PHE A 301 -1.74 -22.90 -20.59
CA PHE A 301 -2.14 -22.19 -21.80
C PHE A 301 -1.73 -20.72 -21.75
N PHE A 302 -2.02 -20.02 -20.66
CA PHE A 302 -1.65 -18.61 -20.50
C PHE A 302 -0.13 -18.41 -20.45
N CYS A 303 0.62 -19.28 -19.78
CA CYS A 303 2.08 -19.23 -19.79
C CYS A 303 2.66 -19.34 -21.20
N THR A 304 2.12 -20.25 -22.01
CA THR A 304 2.51 -20.40 -23.43
C THR A 304 2.20 -19.13 -24.23
N LYS A 305 1.01 -18.55 -24.06
CA LYS A 305 0.61 -17.31 -24.72
C LYS A 305 1.46 -16.11 -24.30
N ILE A 306 1.84 -16.01 -23.02
CA ILE A 306 2.73 -14.95 -22.53
C ILE A 306 4.08 -15.06 -23.24
N ARG A 307 4.70 -16.24 -23.27
CA ARG A 307 5.98 -16.46 -23.96
C ARG A 307 5.90 -16.04 -25.43
N ASP A 308 4.85 -16.47 -26.14
CA ASP A 308 4.65 -16.12 -27.55
C ASP A 308 4.55 -14.60 -27.78
N LYS A 309 3.90 -13.88 -26.85
CA LYS A 309 3.69 -12.43 -26.97
C LYS A 309 4.95 -11.60 -26.74
N VAL A 310 5.87 -12.09 -25.92
CA VAL A 310 7.05 -11.31 -25.53
C VAL A 310 8.37 -11.81 -26.12
N LYS A 311 8.36 -12.91 -26.89
CA LYS A 311 9.55 -13.61 -27.40
C LYS A 311 10.55 -12.75 -28.18
N ASP A 312 10.06 -11.71 -28.88
CA ASP A 312 10.88 -10.87 -29.75
C ASP A 312 11.55 -9.70 -28.99
N ILE A 313 11.06 -9.39 -27.77
CA ILE A 313 11.50 -8.23 -26.97
C ILE A 313 12.02 -8.61 -25.58
N ALA A 314 11.81 -9.87 -25.15
CA ALA A 314 12.19 -10.32 -23.81
C ALA A 314 12.70 -11.76 -23.85
N SER A 315 13.54 -12.12 -22.88
CA SER A 315 13.97 -13.50 -22.63
C SER A 315 13.58 -13.95 -21.23
N GLU A 316 13.09 -15.18 -21.10
CA GLU A 316 12.66 -15.74 -19.81
C GLU A 316 13.86 -15.90 -18.87
N VAL A 317 13.67 -15.53 -17.59
CA VAL A 317 14.67 -15.71 -16.53
C VAL A 317 14.81 -17.19 -16.24
N LYS A 318 16.02 -17.72 -16.36
CA LYS A 318 16.30 -19.15 -16.13
C LYS A 318 16.37 -19.50 -14.64
N GLU A 319 16.90 -18.57 -13.85
CA GLU A 319 17.05 -18.73 -12.39
C GLU A 319 15.73 -18.52 -11.68
N GLN A 320 15.00 -19.61 -11.46
CA GLN A 320 13.71 -19.55 -10.77
C GLN A 320 13.81 -18.97 -9.35
N GLU A 321 14.99 -19.00 -8.74
CA GLU A 321 15.26 -18.41 -7.45
C GLU A 321 15.17 -16.87 -7.47
N ILE A 322 15.46 -16.22 -8.59
CA ILE A 322 15.23 -14.77 -8.76
C ILE A 322 13.72 -14.48 -8.78
N VAL A 323 12.96 -15.28 -9.55
CA VAL A 323 11.50 -15.12 -9.68
C VAL A 323 10.81 -15.38 -8.34
N THR A 324 11.14 -16.49 -7.68
CA THR A 324 10.57 -16.83 -6.36
C THR A 324 11.03 -15.88 -5.27
N GLY A 325 12.27 -15.41 -5.33
CA GLY A 325 12.81 -14.41 -4.40
C GLY A 325 12.08 -13.08 -4.53
N TYR A 326 11.86 -12.59 -5.76
CA TYR A 326 11.03 -11.42 -6.02
C TYR A 326 9.63 -11.58 -5.42
N TRP A 327 8.96 -12.69 -5.76
CA TRP A 327 7.59 -12.96 -5.30
C TRP A 327 7.48 -13.03 -3.79
N ALA A 328 8.42 -13.68 -3.12
CA ALA A 328 8.46 -13.76 -1.66
C ALA A 328 8.70 -12.38 -1.02
N SER A 329 9.59 -11.56 -1.59
CA SER A 329 9.92 -10.23 -1.07
C SER A 329 8.75 -9.24 -1.15
N LYS A 330 7.85 -9.39 -2.13
CA LYS A 330 6.65 -8.58 -2.31
C LYS A 330 5.67 -8.63 -1.14
N HIS A 331 5.79 -9.62 -0.27
CA HIS A 331 4.85 -9.86 0.81
C HIS A 331 5.50 -9.80 2.18
N THR A 332 6.72 -9.28 2.24
CA THR A 332 7.45 -9.13 3.49
C THR A 332 8.08 -7.74 3.54
N LEU A 333 7.92 -7.05 4.66
CA LEU A 333 8.65 -5.82 4.93
C LEU A 333 10.16 -6.05 5.17
N GLN A 334 10.63 -7.28 5.00
CA GLN A 334 12.04 -7.67 5.12
C GLN A 334 12.79 -7.47 3.80
N PHE A 335 12.88 -6.23 3.38
CA PHE A 335 13.57 -5.84 2.17
C PHE A 335 15.09 -5.75 2.43
N GLU A 336 15.92 -6.41 1.62
CA GLU A 336 17.38 -6.27 1.70
C GLU A 336 17.87 -4.80 1.62
N PRO A 337 17.27 -3.90 0.81
CA PRO A 337 17.62 -2.49 0.81
C PRO A 337 17.57 -1.81 2.17
N PHE A 338 16.62 -2.20 3.04
CA PHE A 338 16.50 -1.61 4.38
C PHE A 338 17.60 -2.05 5.34
N LYS A 339 18.36 -3.11 5.00
CA LYS A 339 19.49 -3.60 5.77
C LYS A 339 20.82 -3.01 5.32
N GLN A 340 20.85 -2.26 4.23
CA GLN A 340 22.07 -1.63 3.75
C GLN A 340 22.41 -0.41 4.61
N LYS A 341 23.70 -0.27 4.90
CA LYS A 341 24.25 0.87 5.62
C LYS A 341 24.81 1.92 4.67
N TRP A 342 24.86 3.17 5.11
CA TRP A 342 25.60 4.20 4.41
C TRP A 342 27.10 3.85 4.45
N PRO A 343 27.85 4.10 3.35
CA PRO A 343 29.27 3.70 3.26
C PRO A 343 30.16 4.34 4.33
N ASP A 344 29.78 5.53 4.80
CA ASP A 344 30.53 6.35 5.73
C ASP A 344 30.03 6.22 7.19
N SER A 345 29.04 5.38 7.44
CA SER A 345 28.45 5.24 8.78
C SER A 345 27.90 3.85 9.04
N GLN A 346 27.59 3.56 10.32
CA GLN A 346 26.89 2.33 10.72
C GLN A 346 25.36 2.46 10.65
N ARG A 347 24.86 3.64 10.23
CA ARG A 347 23.42 3.91 10.13
C ARG A 347 22.81 3.16 8.93
N GLU A 348 21.62 2.63 9.12
CA GLU A 348 20.87 2.02 8.04
C GLU A 348 20.34 3.08 7.09
N ARG A 349 20.34 2.75 5.80
CA ARG A 349 19.65 3.55 4.78
C ARG A 349 18.14 3.42 4.99
N LYS A 350 17.44 4.55 4.91
CA LYS A 350 15.98 4.56 4.93
C LYS A 350 15.44 4.55 3.50
N PHE A 351 14.25 4.00 3.36
CA PHE A 351 13.52 3.99 2.12
C PHE A 351 12.71 5.27 1.98
N GLY A 352 12.81 5.92 0.83
CA GLY A 352 11.93 6.99 0.40
C GLY A 352 11.45 6.70 -1.01
N ALA A 353 10.31 7.26 -1.40
CA ALA A 353 9.89 7.17 -2.78
C ALA A 353 8.97 8.33 -3.18
N ALA A 354 8.88 8.57 -4.48
CA ALA A 354 7.82 9.34 -5.11
C ALA A 354 6.96 8.36 -5.89
N ASP A 355 5.71 8.17 -5.47
CA ASP A 355 4.77 7.32 -6.18
C ASP A 355 3.81 8.18 -6.99
N VAL A 356 3.65 7.81 -8.26
CA VAL A 356 2.83 8.53 -9.23
C VAL A 356 2.13 7.55 -10.17
N GLY A 357 1.06 8.00 -10.82
CA GLY A 357 0.46 7.32 -11.97
C GLY A 357 0.64 8.16 -13.21
N VAL A 358 1.07 7.58 -14.32
CA VAL A 358 1.09 8.26 -15.64
C VAL A 358 0.54 7.32 -16.71
N PRO A 359 -0.02 7.86 -17.82
CA PRO A 359 -0.33 7.02 -18.98
C PRO A 359 0.92 6.23 -19.41
N ILE A 360 0.74 4.96 -19.79
CA ILE A 360 1.85 4.05 -20.11
C ILE A 360 2.79 4.62 -21.19
N GLY A 361 2.25 5.32 -22.18
CA GLY A 361 3.03 6.00 -23.23
C GLY A 361 3.92 7.16 -22.74
N ASN A 362 3.78 7.58 -21.50
CA ASN A 362 4.62 8.60 -20.88
C ASN A 362 5.60 8.04 -19.83
N LEU A 363 5.67 6.70 -19.69
CA LEU A 363 6.50 6.06 -18.66
C LEU A 363 7.98 6.37 -18.84
N GLU A 364 8.51 6.31 -20.07
CA GLU A 364 9.91 6.62 -20.38
C GLU A 364 10.26 8.05 -19.98
N LYS A 365 9.44 9.03 -20.38
CA LYS A 365 9.64 10.45 -20.00
C LYS A 365 9.61 10.64 -18.48
N MET A 366 8.75 9.88 -17.78
CA MET A 366 8.68 9.95 -16.32
C MET A 366 9.91 9.29 -15.66
N HIS A 367 10.45 8.23 -16.26
CA HIS A 367 11.70 7.61 -15.83
C HIS A 367 12.90 8.56 -16.04
N ASP A 368 12.98 9.24 -17.17
CA ASP A 368 14.01 10.27 -17.42
C ASP A 368 13.93 11.41 -16.40
N ALA A 369 12.70 11.86 -16.09
CA ALA A 369 12.51 12.86 -15.05
C ALA A 369 12.99 12.36 -13.67
N PHE A 370 12.76 11.10 -13.36
CA PHE A 370 13.25 10.47 -12.12
C PHE A 370 14.77 10.50 -12.02
N VAL A 371 15.46 10.09 -13.08
CA VAL A 371 16.94 10.10 -13.13
C VAL A 371 17.45 11.52 -12.96
N ASN A 372 16.97 12.46 -13.80
CA ASN A 372 17.39 13.86 -13.78
C ASN A 372 17.13 14.56 -12.44
N LEU A 373 15.97 14.34 -11.83
CA LEU A 373 15.63 14.94 -10.53
C LEU A 373 16.40 14.29 -9.38
N SER A 374 16.71 13.00 -9.48
CA SER A 374 17.56 12.33 -8.50
C SER A 374 18.96 12.91 -8.48
N GLU A 375 19.56 13.19 -9.66
CA GLU A 375 20.85 13.86 -9.77
C GLU A 375 20.78 15.30 -9.25
N LYS A 376 19.77 16.08 -9.68
CA LYS A 376 19.55 17.47 -9.26
C LYS A 376 19.48 17.63 -7.74
N TYR A 377 18.83 16.69 -7.06
CA TYR A 377 18.63 16.72 -5.61
C TYR A 377 19.59 15.80 -4.85
N ASN A 378 20.60 15.26 -5.51
CA ASN A 378 21.58 14.33 -4.93
C ASN A 378 20.92 13.20 -4.15
N GLN A 379 19.89 12.58 -4.75
CA GLN A 379 19.19 11.44 -4.19
C GLN A 379 19.75 10.13 -4.74
N LYS A 380 20.03 9.18 -3.87
CA LYS A 380 20.55 7.88 -4.28
C LYS A 380 19.43 6.96 -4.75
N ILE A 381 19.41 6.66 -6.04
CA ILE A 381 18.40 5.79 -6.66
C ILE A 381 18.48 4.36 -6.10
N LEU A 382 17.32 3.82 -5.74
CA LEU A 382 17.10 2.40 -5.52
C LEU A 382 16.48 1.73 -6.76
N GLY A 383 15.67 2.46 -7.51
CA GLY A 383 15.10 2.06 -8.78
C GLY A 383 13.60 2.28 -8.90
N MET A 384 13.08 2.04 -10.10
CA MET A 384 11.67 2.15 -10.44
C MET A 384 10.99 0.78 -10.42
N THR A 385 9.76 0.75 -9.92
CA THR A 385 8.84 -0.38 -10.12
C THR A 385 7.50 0.11 -10.66
N VAL A 386 7.05 -0.49 -11.75
CA VAL A 386 5.75 -0.24 -12.36
C VAL A 386 4.79 -1.35 -11.94
N TYR A 387 3.65 -0.99 -11.38
CA TYR A 387 2.58 -1.89 -10.99
C TYR A 387 1.37 -1.65 -11.88
N ASN A 388 0.95 -2.67 -12.64
CA ASN A 388 -0.32 -2.60 -13.35
C ASN A 388 -1.41 -3.18 -12.44
N GLU A 389 -2.23 -2.33 -11.87
CA GLU A 389 -3.16 -2.70 -10.80
C GLU A 389 -4.63 -2.41 -11.11
N CYS A 390 -4.90 -1.94 -12.32
CA CYS A 390 -6.25 -1.62 -12.75
C CYS A 390 -6.80 -2.73 -13.65
N PRO A 391 -7.96 -3.35 -13.32
CA PRO A 391 -8.54 -4.38 -14.15
C PRO A 391 -8.81 -3.86 -15.58
N GLN A 392 -8.29 -4.57 -16.58
CA GLN A 392 -8.54 -4.29 -18.00
C GLN A 392 -8.13 -2.89 -18.49
N LYS A 393 -7.29 -2.18 -17.74
CA LYS A 393 -6.79 -0.85 -18.10
C LYS A 393 -5.28 -0.79 -17.92
N ILE A 394 -4.62 -0.15 -18.86
CA ILE A 394 -3.20 0.17 -18.77
C ILE A 394 -3.10 1.51 -18.05
N SER A 395 -3.12 1.47 -16.74
CA SER A 395 -2.95 2.64 -15.88
C SER A 395 -2.01 2.24 -14.74
N PRO A 396 -0.70 2.30 -14.97
CA PRO A 396 0.26 1.87 -13.99
C PRO A 396 0.37 2.85 -12.82
N SER A 397 0.47 2.31 -11.62
CA SER A 397 1.07 2.97 -10.46
C SER A 397 2.58 2.74 -10.51
N ILE A 398 3.37 3.77 -10.25
CA ILE A 398 4.81 3.74 -10.39
C ILE A 398 5.46 4.18 -9.09
N SER A 399 6.31 3.33 -8.53
CA SER A 399 7.15 3.66 -7.38
C SER A 399 8.55 4.03 -7.82
N PHE A 400 8.92 5.29 -7.65
CA PHE A 400 10.29 5.79 -7.86
C PHE A 400 11.02 5.82 -6.52
N ALA A 401 11.74 4.75 -6.24
CA ALA A 401 12.37 4.51 -4.95
C ALA A 401 13.79 5.05 -4.87
N ILE A 402 14.10 5.68 -3.74
CA ILE A 402 15.42 6.23 -3.42
C ILE A 402 15.82 5.87 -1.99
N PHE A 403 17.11 6.02 -1.67
CA PHE A 403 17.60 5.96 -0.30
C PHE A 403 17.63 7.36 0.32
N VAL A 404 17.19 7.46 1.57
CA VAL A 404 17.11 8.71 2.34
C VAL A 404 17.95 8.60 3.61
N ASP A 405 18.73 9.64 3.93
CA ASP A 405 19.43 9.78 5.20
C ASP A 405 18.61 10.65 6.17
N ASP A 406 17.94 10.02 7.11
CA ASP A 406 17.09 10.70 8.09
C ASP A 406 17.84 11.41 9.23
N HIS A 407 19.18 11.39 9.19
CA HIS A 407 20.05 12.15 10.09
C HIS A 407 20.71 13.36 9.38
N ASP A 408 20.49 13.53 8.07
CA ASP A 408 20.99 14.66 7.30
C ASP A 408 19.81 15.55 6.86
N GLN A 409 19.72 16.75 7.48
CA GLN A 409 18.67 17.73 7.17
C GLN A 409 18.69 18.13 5.69
N THR A 410 19.88 18.28 5.10
CA THR A 410 20.02 18.66 3.69
C THR A 410 19.49 17.56 2.78
N ASN A 411 19.79 16.29 3.08
CA ASN A 411 19.24 15.15 2.33
C ASN A 411 17.74 15.09 2.45
N MET A 412 17.18 15.30 3.66
CA MET A 412 15.73 15.31 3.88
C MET A 412 15.02 16.47 3.16
N ASP A 413 15.57 17.68 3.20
CA ASP A 413 15.00 18.83 2.50
C ASP A 413 15.03 18.60 0.97
N ASN A 414 16.09 18.01 0.45
CA ASN A 414 16.21 17.64 -0.95
C ASN A 414 15.24 16.52 -1.33
N PHE A 415 15.04 15.54 -0.45
CA PHE A 415 14.02 14.50 -0.63
C PHE A 415 12.62 15.10 -0.80
N TYR A 416 12.21 16.02 0.06
CA TYR A 416 10.90 16.65 -0.06
C TYR A 416 10.74 17.48 -1.35
N LYS A 417 11.81 18.17 -1.80
CA LYS A 417 11.81 18.88 -3.08
C LYS A 417 11.72 17.91 -4.25
N PHE A 418 12.48 16.83 -4.21
CA PHE A 418 12.43 15.75 -5.19
C PHE A 418 11.00 15.18 -5.35
N VAL A 419 10.36 14.75 -4.26
CA VAL A 419 8.99 14.20 -4.30
C VAL A 419 7.99 15.21 -4.86
N LYS A 420 8.14 16.49 -4.50
CA LYS A 420 7.30 17.57 -5.02
C LYS A 420 7.45 17.74 -6.53
N GLU A 421 8.69 17.82 -7.04
CA GLU A 421 8.94 17.98 -8.48
C GLU A 421 8.54 16.73 -9.28
N MET A 422 8.77 15.52 -8.77
CA MET A 422 8.27 14.29 -9.38
C MET A 422 6.74 14.31 -9.55
N SER A 423 6.02 14.76 -8.53
CA SER A 423 4.56 14.92 -8.60
C SER A 423 4.12 15.94 -9.66
N LEU A 424 4.85 17.06 -9.78
CA LEU A 424 4.57 18.08 -10.79
C LEU A 424 4.88 17.59 -12.20
N GLU A 425 5.95 16.82 -12.40
CA GLU A 425 6.25 16.19 -13.69
C GLU A 425 5.18 15.17 -14.09
N ALA A 426 4.71 14.35 -13.15
CA ALA A 426 3.61 13.43 -13.42
C ALA A 426 2.35 14.16 -13.91
N ILE A 427 1.99 15.27 -13.26
CA ILE A 427 0.82 16.11 -13.67
C ILE A 427 1.02 16.69 -15.08
N LYS A 428 2.22 17.16 -15.43
CA LYS A 428 2.54 17.66 -16.78
C LYS A 428 2.41 16.55 -17.84
N LEU A 429 2.66 15.32 -17.47
CA LEU A 429 2.53 14.14 -18.30
C LEU A 429 1.12 13.51 -18.25
N GLU A 430 0.10 14.31 -17.92
CA GLU A 430 -1.31 13.88 -17.80
C GLU A 430 -1.55 12.77 -16.77
N GLY A 431 -0.66 12.67 -15.82
CA GLY A 431 -0.71 11.72 -14.72
C GLY A 431 -1.28 12.30 -13.44
N THR A 432 -1.14 11.53 -12.39
CA THR A 432 -1.58 11.86 -11.04
C THR A 432 -0.51 11.50 -10.03
N ARG A 433 -0.60 12.08 -8.86
CA ARG A 433 0.15 11.67 -7.69
C ARG A 433 -0.55 10.47 -7.03
N SER A 434 0.21 9.53 -6.47
CA SER A 434 -0.35 8.46 -5.66
C SER A 434 -1.01 9.01 -4.39
N GLU A 435 -2.14 8.44 -4.03
CA GLU A 435 -2.92 8.79 -2.84
C GLU A 435 -2.20 8.51 -1.53
N GLU A 436 -1.39 7.47 -1.45
CA GLU A 436 -0.70 7.06 -0.23
C GLU A 436 0.30 8.09 0.32
N ARG A 437 0.58 9.17 -0.45
CA ARG A 437 1.72 10.06 -0.14
C ARG A 437 1.36 11.53 -0.19
N ARG A 438 0.72 11.98 0.86
CA ARG A 438 0.58 13.40 1.16
C ARG A 438 1.83 13.90 1.87
N VAL A 439 2.80 14.40 1.13
CA VAL A 439 4.00 15.00 1.70
C VAL A 439 3.69 16.41 2.20
N GLY A 440 3.78 16.63 3.50
CA GLY A 440 3.96 17.90 4.17
C GLY A 440 2.78 18.89 4.18
N LYS A 441 2.97 19.97 4.94
CA LYS A 441 2.01 21.10 5.09
C LYS A 441 1.62 21.77 3.77
N GLU A 442 2.45 21.69 2.75
CA GLU A 442 2.31 22.38 1.47
C GLU A 442 1.22 21.78 0.58
N CYS A 443 0.86 20.52 0.78
CA CYS A 443 -0.24 19.89 0.04
C CYS A 443 -1.63 20.24 0.58
N ARG A 444 -1.72 20.82 1.79
CA ARG A 444 -2.99 21.24 2.40
C ARG A 444 -3.47 22.62 1.94
N SER A 445 -2.67 23.41 1.23
CA SER A 445 -3.01 24.79 0.85
C SER A 445 -3.66 24.94 -0.53
N ARG A 446 -4.02 23.83 -1.22
CA ARG A 446 -4.60 23.88 -2.58
C ARG A 446 -5.87 23.06 -2.77
N TRP A 447 -6.60 22.75 -1.67
CA TRP A 447 -8.00 22.30 -1.74
C TRP A 447 -8.88 23.17 -0.86
#